data_92cb0a60be2024d5c59c35c5014bd14b
#
_entry.id   92cb0a60be2024d5c59c35c5014bd14b
#
_cell.length_a   1.000
_cell.length_b   1.000
_cell.length_c   1.000
_cell.angle_alpha   90.00
_cell.angle_beta   90.00
_cell.angle_gamma   90.00
#
_symmetry.space_group_name_H-M   'P 1'
#
loop_
_entity.id
_entity.type
_entity.pdbx_description
1 polymer ?
#
loop_
_entity_poly.entity_id
_entity_poly.type
_entity_poly.pdbx_seq_one_letter_code
_entity_poly.pdbx_strand_id
1 'polypeptide(L)'
;MSRNEVYFDSRTCIIQEDYRYDVAEYYYNTREIKDGIITYKQEDYPKDIGVYDIECGRFSSPKDFPWQSDDRLEDNITWCMVQNPKYKSAERIIHQLCDIVSKNGNLLLNVGPYADGSFHPDAVRILEEIGDWLALNGKAIYETRPFKVAAEGPTTVDDANYDVGKIQEQLDKGDAVDVHSDTLTAQDFRFTTHGDALYAIAFGWPEDGEFCIRTLRKGGAFDGEIKKVTMLGNEGELAFYRKEDGLYVKAPKKKPCDCAYVLKIK
;
A
#
# COMPACT_ATOMS: atom_id res chain seq x y z
N MET A 1 18.87 17.33 29.94
CA MET A 1 19.18 17.48 28.49
C MET A 1 18.80 18.92 28.16
N SER A 2 19.69 19.69 27.57
CA SER A 2 19.34 21.06 27.17
C SER A 2 18.36 20.92 26.00
N ARG A 3 17.18 21.50 26.12
CA ARG A 3 16.10 21.47 25.12
C ARG A 3 16.43 22.21 23.80
N ASN A 4 17.68 22.59 23.60
CA ASN A 4 18.13 23.41 22.48
C ASN A 4 19.11 22.71 21.54
N GLU A 5 19.29 21.41 21.65
CA GLU A 5 20.13 20.67 20.73
C GLU A 5 19.34 20.39 19.44
N VAL A 6 19.71 21.10 18.39
CA VAL A 6 19.25 20.83 17.03
C VAL A 6 20.18 19.78 16.44
N TYR A 7 19.69 18.58 16.25
CA TYR A 7 20.42 17.56 15.53
C TYR A 7 20.18 17.77 14.02
N PHE A 8 21.24 17.95 13.27
CA PHE A 8 21.22 18.10 11.82
C PHE A 8 21.23 16.76 11.05
N ASP A 9 20.83 15.70 11.69
CA ASP A 9 20.41 14.53 10.96
C ASP A 9 19.01 14.80 10.42
N SER A 10 18.79 14.56 9.15
CA SER A 10 17.47 14.78 8.49
C SER A 10 16.30 14.07 9.18
N ARG A 11 16.57 13.22 10.15
CA ARG A 11 15.60 12.45 10.92
C ARG A 11 15.46 12.84 12.38
N THR A 12 16.29 13.72 12.89
CA THR A 12 16.31 14.11 14.30
C THR A 12 16.33 15.59 14.49
N CYS A 13 15.59 16.33 13.64
CA CYS A 13 15.37 17.74 13.90
C CYS A 13 14.42 17.85 15.10
N ILE A 14 14.96 17.95 16.30
CA ILE A 14 14.19 18.16 17.52
C ILE A 14 13.78 19.62 17.57
N ILE A 15 12.61 19.91 17.04
CA ILE A 15 11.88 21.13 17.38
C ILE A 15 11.39 20.95 18.82
N GLN A 16 11.48 22.00 19.63
CA GLN A 16 10.97 21.94 21.01
C GLN A 16 9.51 21.47 21.01
N GLU A 17 9.18 20.58 21.93
CA GLU A 17 7.86 19.94 22.00
C GLU A 17 6.73 20.97 22.05
N ASP A 18 6.91 22.04 22.81
CA ASP A 18 5.93 23.13 22.93
C ASP A 18 5.57 23.73 21.55
N TYR A 19 6.55 24.00 20.70
CA TYR A 19 6.29 24.55 19.35
C TYR A 19 5.55 23.58 18.45
N ARG A 20 5.77 22.28 18.60
CA ARG A 20 5.02 21.27 17.84
C ARG A 20 3.55 21.29 18.22
N TYR A 21 3.25 21.35 19.50
CA TYR A 21 1.86 21.48 19.98
C TYR A 21 1.23 22.79 19.58
N ASP A 22 1.94 23.92 19.67
CA ASP A 22 1.46 25.23 19.21
C ASP A 22 1.10 25.19 17.72
N VAL A 23 1.91 24.55 16.87
CA VAL A 23 1.62 24.38 15.44
C VAL A 23 0.37 23.53 15.23
N ALA A 24 0.25 22.42 15.94
CA ALA A 24 -0.92 21.54 15.84
C ALA A 24 -2.19 22.24 16.31
N GLU A 25 -2.11 22.96 17.46
CA GLU A 25 -3.21 23.76 17.99
C GLU A 25 -3.65 24.84 17.00
N TYR A 26 -2.71 25.61 16.47
CA TYR A 26 -2.97 26.62 15.45
C TYR A 26 -3.63 26.00 14.22
N TYR A 27 -3.06 24.91 13.69
CA TYR A 27 -3.54 24.25 12.49
C TYR A 27 -4.99 23.77 12.63
N TYR A 28 -5.32 23.09 13.74
CA TYR A 28 -6.66 22.52 13.93
C TYR A 28 -7.71 23.55 14.36
N ASN A 29 -7.31 24.68 14.98
CA ASN A 29 -8.25 25.68 15.46
C ASN A 29 -8.52 26.83 14.48
N THR A 30 -7.64 27.08 13.51
CA THR A 30 -7.77 28.23 12.59
C THR A 30 -8.43 27.89 11.26
N ARG A 31 -8.75 26.62 10.98
CA ARG A 31 -9.37 26.23 9.72
C ARG A 31 -10.88 26.35 9.78
N GLU A 32 -11.47 26.93 8.72
CA GLU A 32 -12.93 26.96 8.54
C GLU A 32 -13.49 25.53 8.29
N ILE A 33 -12.70 24.68 7.62
CA ILE A 33 -13.00 23.27 7.37
C ILE A 33 -12.14 22.44 8.32
N LYS A 34 -12.76 21.73 9.26
CA LYS A 34 -12.06 20.90 10.25
C LYS A 34 -11.62 19.51 9.71
N ASP A 35 -11.45 19.40 8.40
CA ASP A 35 -11.10 18.15 7.72
C ASP A 35 -9.60 18.04 7.40
N GLY A 36 -8.81 19.01 7.85
CA GLY A 36 -7.37 18.97 7.67
C GLY A 36 -6.73 17.97 8.61
N ILE A 37 -5.67 17.31 8.15
CA ILE A 37 -4.89 16.40 8.95
C ILE A 37 -3.40 16.70 8.83
N ILE A 38 -2.67 16.53 9.91
CA ILE A 38 -1.20 16.61 9.94
C ILE A 38 -0.66 15.21 9.73
N THR A 39 0.24 15.04 8.79
CA THR A 39 1.07 13.83 8.69
C THR A 39 2.42 14.11 9.36
N TYR A 40 2.93 13.13 10.09
CA TYR A 40 4.20 13.29 10.81
C TYR A 40 5.05 12.04 10.72
N LYS A 41 6.36 12.24 10.70
CA LYS A 41 7.34 11.15 10.69
C LYS A 41 7.90 10.92 12.08
N GLN A 42 8.46 9.72 12.27
CA GLN A 42 9.06 9.33 13.55
C GLN A 42 8.04 9.47 14.71
N GLU A 43 8.44 9.72 15.91
CA GLU A 43 7.54 9.90 17.06
C GLU A 43 7.39 11.38 17.42
N ASP A 44 7.27 12.25 16.39
CA ASP A 44 7.20 13.70 16.61
C ASP A 44 5.93 14.16 17.30
N TYR A 45 4.83 13.41 17.14
CA TYR A 45 3.53 13.66 17.75
C TYR A 45 2.95 12.39 18.35
N PRO A 46 2.05 12.50 19.35
CA PRO A 46 1.18 11.39 19.74
C PRO A 46 0.32 10.89 18.56
N LYS A 47 -0.02 9.59 18.56
CA LYS A 47 -0.69 8.92 17.44
C LYS A 47 -2.07 9.47 17.07
N ASP A 48 -2.74 10.13 17.99
CA ASP A 48 -4.07 10.71 17.85
C ASP A 48 -4.08 12.16 17.34
N ILE A 49 -2.92 12.79 17.22
CA ILE A 49 -2.82 14.16 16.67
C ILE A 49 -2.86 14.17 15.15
N GLY A 50 -2.40 13.13 14.49
CA GLY A 50 -2.30 13.11 13.04
C GLY A 50 -2.13 11.71 12.46
N VAL A 51 -1.69 11.63 11.21
CA VAL A 51 -1.39 10.39 10.52
C VAL A 51 0.11 10.13 10.56
N TYR A 52 0.49 8.99 11.12
CA TYR A 52 1.86 8.53 11.13
C TYR A 52 2.32 8.18 9.71
N ASP A 53 3.44 8.76 9.29
CA ASP A 53 4.01 8.59 7.95
C ASP A 53 5.34 7.84 8.03
N ILE A 54 5.48 6.80 7.20
CA ILE A 54 6.69 5.97 7.11
C ILE A 54 7.33 6.21 5.74
N GLU A 55 8.49 6.84 5.71
CA GLU A 55 9.21 7.10 4.47
C GLU A 55 9.67 5.80 3.81
N CYS A 56 9.20 5.56 2.59
CA CYS A 56 9.48 4.36 1.78
C CYS A 56 9.31 3.05 2.56
N GLY A 57 8.53 3.07 3.64
CA GLY A 57 8.40 1.96 4.57
C GLY A 57 7.00 1.34 4.57
N ARG A 58 6.83 0.31 5.40
CA ARG A 58 5.55 -0.37 5.59
C ARG A 58 5.52 -1.10 6.92
N PHE A 59 4.32 -1.42 7.37
CA PHE A 59 4.11 -2.37 8.46
C PHE A 59 3.89 -3.79 7.93
N SER A 60 4.37 -4.79 8.67
CA SER A 60 4.13 -6.21 8.37
C SER A 60 2.70 -6.65 8.73
N SER A 61 2.05 -5.95 9.67
CA SER A 61 0.73 -6.28 10.20
C SER A 61 -0.24 -5.09 10.15
N PRO A 62 -1.57 -5.35 10.13
CA PRO A 62 -2.58 -4.30 10.23
C PRO A 62 -2.40 -3.44 11.48
N LYS A 63 -2.71 -2.16 11.36
CA LYS A 63 -2.75 -1.21 12.47
C LYS A 63 -4.19 -0.81 12.77
N ASP A 64 -4.47 -0.53 14.03
CA ASP A 64 -5.74 -0.01 14.50
C ASP A 64 -5.92 1.51 14.30
N PHE A 65 -4.84 2.16 13.85
CA PHE A 65 -4.82 3.58 13.46
C PHE A 65 -4.47 3.72 11.97
N PRO A 66 -4.95 4.78 11.30
CA PRO A 66 -4.55 5.09 9.93
C PRO A 66 -3.09 5.55 9.90
N TRP A 67 -2.39 5.12 8.85
CA TRP A 67 -1.00 5.52 8.61
C TRP A 67 -0.78 5.79 7.13
N GLN A 68 0.34 6.36 6.79
CA GLN A 68 0.74 6.67 5.43
C GLN A 68 2.13 6.09 5.16
N SER A 69 2.37 5.70 3.93
CA SER A 69 3.70 5.52 3.38
C SER A 69 3.87 6.54 2.25
N ASP A 70 4.85 7.42 2.37
CA ASP A 70 5.30 8.20 1.23
C ASP A 70 6.38 7.43 0.48
N ASP A 71 6.24 7.31 -0.82
CA ASP A 71 7.22 6.67 -1.69
C ASP A 71 7.26 7.39 -3.04
N ARG A 72 8.26 7.11 -3.83
CA ARG A 72 8.52 7.73 -5.13
C ARG A 72 8.22 6.76 -6.27
N LEU A 73 7.77 7.30 -7.38
CA LEU A 73 7.61 6.55 -8.63
C LEU A 73 8.98 6.16 -9.21
N GLU A 74 9.96 7.03 -9.02
CA GLU A 74 11.34 6.81 -9.44
C GLU A 74 11.99 5.66 -8.66
N ASP A 75 12.71 4.79 -9.36
CA ASP A 75 13.50 3.70 -8.78
C ASP A 75 14.90 4.19 -8.35
N ASN A 76 15.27 5.41 -8.68
CA ASN A 76 16.44 6.10 -8.20
C ASN A 76 16.22 6.60 -6.75
N ILE A 77 17.29 6.74 -5.97
CA ILE A 77 17.23 7.32 -4.62
C ILE A 77 17.12 8.84 -4.72
N THR A 78 15.98 9.32 -5.13
CA THR A 78 15.73 10.76 -5.26
C THR A 78 14.22 11.03 -5.21
N TRP A 79 13.89 12.19 -4.66
CA TRP A 79 12.52 12.71 -4.64
C TRP A 79 12.26 13.73 -5.76
N CYS A 80 13.26 13.98 -6.60
CA CYS A 80 13.22 14.97 -7.66
C CYS A 80 13.56 14.33 -9.00
N MET A 81 13.19 15.02 -10.09
CA MET A 81 13.61 14.64 -11.44
C MET A 81 15.14 14.62 -11.55
N VAL A 82 15.66 13.56 -12.13
CA VAL A 82 17.08 13.39 -12.44
C VAL A 82 17.30 13.18 -13.94
N GLN A 83 18.53 13.35 -14.37
CA GLN A 83 18.92 12.98 -15.73
C GLN A 83 18.89 11.45 -15.86
N ASN A 84 18.18 10.92 -16.86
CA ASN A 84 17.96 9.49 -17.09
C ASN A 84 17.24 8.80 -15.91
N PRO A 85 15.97 9.18 -15.62
CA PRO A 85 15.21 8.58 -14.55
C PRO A 85 14.91 7.11 -14.86
N LYS A 86 14.93 6.30 -13.81
CA LYS A 86 14.40 4.93 -13.82
C LYS A 86 13.12 4.92 -13.00
N TYR A 87 12.12 4.20 -13.48
CA TYR A 87 10.82 4.13 -12.81
C TYR A 87 10.49 2.70 -12.38
N LYS A 88 9.78 2.59 -11.27
CA LYS A 88 9.12 1.35 -10.86
C LYS A 88 8.01 1.02 -11.86
N SER A 89 7.72 -0.24 -12.08
CA SER A 89 6.59 -0.64 -12.93
C SER A 89 5.25 -0.28 -12.26
N ALA A 90 4.20 -0.14 -13.07
CA ALA A 90 2.82 0.02 -12.56
C ALA A 90 2.42 -1.16 -11.66
N GLU A 91 2.75 -2.40 -12.06
CA GLU A 91 2.51 -3.60 -11.27
C GLU A 91 3.12 -3.50 -9.87
N ARG A 92 4.38 -3.07 -9.77
CA ARG A 92 5.07 -2.92 -8.47
C ARG A 92 4.38 -1.90 -7.58
N ILE A 93 3.97 -0.75 -8.12
CA ILE A 93 3.23 0.29 -7.38
C ILE A 93 1.85 -0.21 -6.95
N ILE A 94 1.14 -0.94 -7.83
CA ILE A 94 -0.17 -1.52 -7.52
C ILE A 94 -0.05 -2.57 -6.39
N HIS A 95 0.97 -3.42 -6.44
CA HIS A 95 1.23 -4.41 -5.38
C HIS A 95 1.52 -3.74 -4.04
N GLN A 96 2.34 -2.70 -4.05
CA GLN A 96 2.64 -1.88 -2.87
C GLN A 96 1.37 -1.22 -2.32
N LEU A 97 0.56 -0.61 -3.15
CA LEU A 97 -0.71 0.01 -2.77
C LEU A 97 -1.65 -0.99 -2.10
N CYS A 98 -1.82 -2.17 -2.70
CA CYS A 98 -2.66 -3.23 -2.15
C CYS A 98 -2.16 -3.72 -0.78
N ASP A 99 -0.85 -3.89 -0.64
CA ASP A 99 -0.23 -4.30 0.62
C ASP A 99 -0.44 -3.25 1.73
N ILE A 100 -0.18 -1.98 1.44
CA ILE A 100 -0.35 -0.86 2.37
C ILE A 100 -1.82 -0.73 2.81
N VAL A 101 -2.75 -0.72 1.86
CA VAL A 101 -4.19 -0.53 2.14
C VAL A 101 -4.76 -1.70 2.94
N SER A 102 -4.33 -2.94 2.69
CA SER A 102 -4.76 -4.11 3.47
C SER A 102 -4.39 -4.01 4.96
N LYS A 103 -3.47 -3.12 5.32
CA LYS A 103 -2.94 -2.91 6.67
C LYS A 103 -3.38 -1.58 7.31
N ASN A 104 -4.42 -0.94 6.76
CA ASN A 104 -4.97 0.36 7.18
C ASN A 104 -4.08 1.56 6.81
N GLY A 105 -3.24 1.42 5.78
CA GLY A 105 -2.37 2.47 5.30
C GLY A 105 -2.89 3.18 4.05
N ASN A 106 -2.27 4.33 3.75
CA ASN A 106 -2.42 5.07 2.51
C ASN A 106 -1.06 5.21 1.82
N LEU A 107 -1.04 5.19 0.52
CA LEU A 107 0.17 5.46 -0.27
C LEU A 107 0.13 6.91 -0.78
N LEU A 108 1.14 7.70 -0.44
CA LEU A 108 1.46 8.98 -1.05
C LEU A 108 2.57 8.76 -2.08
N LEU A 109 2.21 8.78 -3.37
CA LEU A 109 3.17 8.53 -4.45
C LEU A 109 3.73 9.86 -4.98
N ASN A 110 5.01 10.11 -4.75
CA ASN A 110 5.73 11.25 -5.29
C ASN A 110 6.12 11.01 -6.75
N VAL A 111 6.00 12.05 -7.56
CA VAL A 111 6.44 12.07 -8.96
C VAL A 111 7.22 13.35 -9.22
N GLY A 112 8.49 13.23 -9.64
CA GLY A 112 9.36 14.38 -9.92
C GLY A 112 9.00 15.08 -11.24
N PRO A 113 8.58 16.37 -11.23
CA PRO A 113 8.37 17.13 -12.46
C PRO A 113 9.68 17.69 -13.02
N TYR A 114 9.70 18.01 -14.32
CA TYR A 114 10.71 18.88 -14.91
C TYR A 114 10.58 20.33 -14.39
N ALA A 115 11.59 21.15 -14.67
CA ALA A 115 11.62 22.55 -14.22
C ALA A 115 10.46 23.40 -14.82
N ASP A 116 9.89 23.01 -15.95
CA ASP A 116 8.75 23.65 -16.59
C ASP A 116 7.39 23.10 -16.07
N GLY A 117 7.41 22.17 -15.13
CA GLY A 117 6.22 21.54 -14.55
C GLY A 117 5.69 20.33 -15.32
N SER A 118 6.27 19.98 -16.46
CA SER A 118 5.90 18.76 -17.19
C SER A 118 6.47 17.50 -16.53
N PHE A 119 5.93 16.33 -16.89
CA PHE A 119 6.42 15.04 -16.41
C PHE A 119 7.09 14.25 -17.54
N HIS A 120 8.00 13.36 -17.15
CA HIS A 120 8.60 12.43 -18.09
C HIS A 120 7.51 11.51 -18.71
N PRO A 121 7.55 11.24 -20.04
CA PRO A 121 6.54 10.41 -20.69
C PRO A 121 6.33 9.02 -20.06
N ASP A 122 7.41 8.38 -19.60
CA ASP A 122 7.28 7.09 -18.91
C ASP A 122 6.57 7.21 -17.55
N ALA A 123 6.78 8.29 -16.80
CA ALA A 123 6.04 8.53 -15.57
C ALA A 123 4.55 8.69 -15.85
N VAL A 124 4.19 9.46 -16.87
CA VAL A 124 2.79 9.65 -17.31
C VAL A 124 2.16 8.30 -17.68
N ARG A 125 2.82 7.51 -18.53
CA ARG A 125 2.34 6.18 -18.95
C ARG A 125 2.10 5.26 -17.74
N ILE A 126 3.04 5.20 -16.78
CA ILE A 126 2.89 4.35 -15.59
C ILE A 126 1.73 4.82 -14.72
N LEU A 127 1.55 6.14 -14.54
CA LEU A 127 0.41 6.69 -13.80
C LEU A 127 -0.92 6.39 -14.47
N GLU A 128 -0.97 6.41 -15.81
CA GLU A 128 -2.15 6.02 -16.60
C GLU A 128 -2.46 4.53 -16.40
N GLU A 129 -1.46 3.64 -16.47
CA GLU A 129 -1.63 2.20 -16.20
C GLU A 129 -2.17 1.94 -14.77
N ILE A 130 -1.66 2.67 -13.76
CA ILE A 130 -2.18 2.60 -12.39
C ILE A 130 -3.62 3.12 -12.33
N GLY A 131 -3.91 4.21 -13.04
CA GLY A 131 -5.24 4.82 -13.15
C GLY A 131 -6.26 3.85 -13.75
N ASP A 132 -5.91 3.16 -14.84
CA ASP A 132 -6.75 2.15 -15.49
C ASP A 132 -7.03 0.97 -14.56
N TRP A 133 -6.01 0.50 -13.84
CA TRP A 133 -6.20 -0.55 -12.84
C TRP A 133 -7.13 -0.11 -11.71
N LEU A 134 -6.99 1.13 -11.22
CA LEU A 134 -7.85 1.70 -10.17
C LEU A 134 -9.28 1.95 -10.66
N ALA A 135 -9.47 2.34 -11.93
CA ALA A 135 -10.80 2.48 -12.52
C ALA A 135 -11.58 1.14 -12.49
N LEU A 136 -10.88 0.03 -12.66
CA LEU A 136 -11.45 -1.31 -12.60
C LEU A 136 -11.61 -1.83 -11.17
N ASN A 137 -10.57 -1.70 -10.36
CA ASN A 137 -10.39 -2.39 -9.08
C ASN A 137 -10.51 -1.48 -7.84
N GLY A 138 -10.70 -0.18 -8.01
CA GLY A 138 -10.68 0.81 -6.92
C GLY A 138 -11.67 0.54 -5.77
N LYS A 139 -12.73 -0.24 -6.01
CA LYS A 139 -13.67 -0.67 -4.95
C LYS A 139 -13.01 -1.54 -3.87
N ALA A 140 -11.88 -2.15 -4.18
CA ALA A 140 -11.09 -2.91 -3.22
C ALA A 140 -10.03 -2.06 -2.50
N ILE A 141 -9.91 -0.79 -2.87
CA ILE A 141 -8.93 0.16 -2.35
C ILE A 141 -9.63 1.29 -1.58
N TYR A 142 -10.54 2.03 -2.25
CA TYR A 142 -11.16 3.21 -1.69
C TYR A 142 -12.22 2.86 -0.64
N GLU A 143 -12.23 3.63 0.46
CA GLU A 143 -13.19 3.49 1.56
C GLU A 143 -13.20 2.12 2.22
N THR A 144 -12.12 1.35 2.05
CA THR A 144 -11.99 0.01 2.62
C THR A 144 -11.43 0.05 4.05
N ARG A 145 -11.53 -1.10 4.71
CA ARG A 145 -10.91 -1.37 6.01
C ARG A 145 -10.16 -2.70 5.94
N PRO A 146 -9.14 -2.92 6.77
CA PRO A 146 -8.48 -4.21 6.89
C PRO A 146 -9.46 -5.32 7.22
N PHE A 147 -9.23 -6.49 6.67
CA PHE A 147 -9.87 -7.71 7.14
C PHE A 147 -9.14 -8.26 8.39
N LYS A 148 -9.74 -9.22 9.10
CA LYS A 148 -9.13 -9.89 10.29
C LYS A 148 -7.72 -10.45 9.99
N VAL A 149 -7.49 -10.85 8.74
CA VAL A 149 -6.20 -11.28 8.20
C VAL A 149 -5.91 -10.38 7.01
N ALA A 150 -4.82 -9.64 7.04
CA ALA A 150 -4.50 -8.70 5.96
C ALA A 150 -3.92 -9.39 4.72
N ALA A 151 -3.21 -10.51 4.94
CA ALA A 151 -2.42 -11.15 3.91
C ALA A 151 -2.37 -12.66 4.09
N GLU A 152 -2.21 -13.39 2.99
CA GLU A 152 -1.75 -14.78 2.97
C GLU A 152 -0.83 -15.00 1.78
N GLY A 153 -0.04 -16.06 1.82
CA GLY A 153 0.82 -16.50 0.75
C GLY A 153 2.20 -16.90 1.25
N PRO A 154 3.06 -17.37 0.35
CA PRO A 154 4.42 -17.80 0.69
C PRO A 154 5.37 -16.64 0.92
N THR A 155 5.05 -15.44 0.40
CA THR A 155 5.95 -14.29 0.50
C THR A 155 5.80 -13.61 1.86
N THR A 156 6.87 -13.65 2.65
CA THR A 156 6.95 -12.94 3.93
C THR A 156 7.21 -11.46 3.68
N VAL A 157 6.45 -10.63 4.37
CA VAL A 157 6.60 -9.18 4.34
C VAL A 157 6.96 -8.73 5.75
N ASP A 158 8.18 -8.27 5.94
CA ASP A 158 8.65 -7.74 7.22
C ASP A 158 8.36 -6.24 7.35
N ASP A 159 8.43 -5.71 8.58
CA ASP A 159 8.40 -4.26 8.79
C ASP A 159 9.58 -3.63 8.06
N ALA A 160 9.31 -2.73 7.15
CA ALA A 160 10.31 -1.99 6.41
C ALA A 160 10.18 -0.51 6.74
N ASN A 161 11.24 0.04 7.30
CA ASN A 161 11.43 1.45 7.55
C ASN A 161 12.67 1.92 6.80
N TYR A 162 12.67 3.19 6.47
CA TYR A 162 13.83 3.81 5.85
C TYR A 162 15.02 3.78 6.83
N ASP A 163 15.92 2.82 6.65
CA ASP A 163 17.15 2.67 7.43
C ASP A 163 18.36 3.17 6.63
N VAL A 164 18.87 4.35 7.00
CA VAL A 164 20.01 4.99 6.31
C VAL A 164 21.26 4.10 6.31
N GLY A 165 21.47 3.31 7.35
CA GLY A 165 22.64 2.42 7.40
C GLY A 165 22.57 1.35 6.31
N LYS A 166 21.41 0.71 6.17
CA LYS A 166 21.16 -0.30 5.12
C LYS A 166 21.17 0.33 3.73
N ILE A 167 20.59 1.53 3.60
CA ILE A 167 20.61 2.28 2.36
C ILE A 167 22.03 2.61 1.93
N GLN A 168 22.85 3.14 2.83
CA GLN A 168 24.24 3.47 2.52
C GLN A 168 25.04 2.22 2.12
N GLU A 169 24.82 1.10 2.80
CA GLU A 169 25.45 -0.18 2.46
C GLU A 169 25.05 -0.67 1.05
N GLN A 170 23.77 -0.51 0.68
CA GLN A 170 23.30 -0.86 -0.67
C GLN A 170 23.85 0.08 -1.74
N LEU A 171 23.87 1.40 -1.45
CA LEU A 171 24.48 2.40 -2.31
C LEU A 171 25.96 2.13 -2.57
N ASP A 172 26.70 1.80 -1.52
CA ASP A 172 28.14 1.49 -1.61
C ASP A 172 28.40 0.24 -2.47
N LYS A 173 27.40 -0.66 -2.53
CA LYS A 173 27.40 -1.84 -3.41
C LYS A 173 26.90 -1.55 -4.83
N GLY A 174 26.38 -0.35 -5.08
CA GLY A 174 25.76 0.03 -6.35
C GLY A 174 24.37 -0.57 -6.58
N ASP A 175 23.77 -1.10 -5.52
CA ASP A 175 22.42 -1.70 -5.56
C ASP A 175 21.34 -0.62 -5.46
N ALA A 176 20.19 -0.87 -6.10
CA ALA A 176 19.01 -0.04 -5.90
C ALA A 176 18.40 -0.31 -4.51
N VAL A 177 18.06 0.76 -3.80
CA VAL A 177 17.39 0.63 -2.50
C VAL A 177 15.89 0.46 -2.72
N ASP A 178 15.40 -0.73 -2.49
CA ASP A 178 13.99 -1.06 -2.58
C ASP A 178 13.50 -1.74 -1.30
N VAL A 179 12.66 -1.04 -0.56
CA VAL A 179 12.00 -1.59 0.64
C VAL A 179 10.72 -2.36 0.32
N HIS A 180 10.33 -2.42 -0.95
CA HIS A 180 9.13 -3.10 -1.44
C HIS A 180 9.44 -4.07 -2.62
N SER A 181 10.62 -4.70 -2.62
CA SER A 181 11.11 -5.57 -3.71
C SER A 181 10.55 -7.00 -3.69
N ASP A 182 9.45 -7.24 -2.97
CA ASP A 182 8.90 -8.59 -2.85
C ASP A 182 8.46 -9.16 -4.20
N THR A 183 8.90 -10.37 -4.48
CA THR A 183 8.37 -11.13 -5.61
C THR A 183 7.09 -11.84 -5.18
N LEU A 184 5.95 -11.21 -5.46
CA LEU A 184 4.64 -11.75 -5.14
C LEU A 184 4.16 -12.73 -6.21
N THR A 185 3.42 -13.76 -5.81
CA THR A 185 3.00 -14.88 -6.65
C THR A 185 1.48 -14.99 -6.73
N ALA A 186 0.98 -15.92 -7.53
CA ALA A 186 -0.45 -16.26 -7.61
C ALA A 186 -1.02 -16.85 -6.30
N GLN A 187 -0.17 -17.19 -5.33
CA GLN A 187 -0.55 -17.68 -4.01
C GLN A 187 -0.57 -16.60 -2.95
N ASP A 188 -0.09 -15.39 -3.29
CA ASP A 188 -0.10 -14.24 -2.39
C ASP A 188 -1.37 -13.44 -2.56
N PHE A 189 -2.07 -13.18 -1.44
CA PHE A 189 -3.29 -12.40 -1.39
C PHE A 189 -3.19 -11.27 -0.38
N ARG A 190 -3.94 -10.20 -0.65
CA ARG A 190 -4.25 -9.16 0.32
C ARG A 190 -5.75 -9.03 0.47
N PHE A 191 -6.19 -8.65 1.67
CA PHE A 191 -7.60 -8.64 2.00
C PHE A 191 -8.04 -7.26 2.50
N THR A 192 -9.13 -6.76 1.92
CA THR A 192 -9.81 -5.55 2.36
C THR A 192 -11.32 -5.79 2.47
N THR A 193 -12.01 -4.94 3.21
CA THR A 193 -13.46 -5.02 3.39
C THR A 193 -14.13 -3.68 3.09
N HIS A 194 -15.30 -3.70 2.46
CA HIS A 194 -16.15 -2.53 2.30
C HIS A 194 -17.63 -2.95 2.37
N GLY A 195 -18.34 -2.44 3.36
CA GLY A 195 -19.71 -2.86 3.65
C GLY A 195 -19.78 -4.36 3.97
N ASP A 196 -20.62 -5.08 3.24
CA ASP A 196 -20.82 -6.52 3.35
C ASP A 196 -19.87 -7.36 2.48
N ALA A 197 -18.98 -6.71 1.74
CA ALA A 197 -18.07 -7.38 0.81
C ALA A 197 -16.65 -7.52 1.39
N LEU A 198 -16.09 -8.72 1.21
CA LEU A 198 -14.67 -8.99 1.34
C LEU A 198 -14.03 -8.98 -0.05
N TYR A 199 -12.93 -8.29 -0.20
CA TYR A 199 -12.10 -8.32 -1.40
C TYR A 199 -10.83 -9.11 -1.13
N ALA A 200 -10.58 -10.13 -1.95
CA ALA A 200 -9.33 -10.88 -1.99
C ALA A 200 -8.58 -10.48 -3.26
N ILE A 201 -7.45 -9.82 -3.09
CA ILE A 201 -6.59 -9.32 -4.16
C ILE A 201 -5.48 -10.32 -4.38
N ALA A 202 -5.51 -11.05 -5.50
CA ALA A 202 -4.49 -12.02 -5.90
C ALA A 202 -3.40 -11.34 -6.73
N PHE A 203 -2.14 -11.52 -6.38
CA PHE A 203 -1.02 -10.89 -7.08
C PHE A 203 -0.53 -11.62 -8.33
N GLY A 204 -1.06 -12.78 -8.60
CA GLY A 204 -0.78 -13.51 -9.83
C GLY A 204 -1.99 -14.28 -10.34
N TRP A 205 -1.91 -14.72 -11.59
CA TRP A 205 -2.95 -15.56 -12.19
C TRP A 205 -2.61 -17.03 -11.97
N PRO A 206 -3.56 -17.86 -11.49
CA PRO A 206 -3.29 -19.26 -11.22
C PRO A 206 -3.08 -20.05 -12.52
N GLU A 207 -2.00 -20.82 -12.61
CA GLU A 207 -1.67 -21.62 -13.77
C GLU A 207 -2.62 -22.81 -13.96
N ASP A 208 -3.13 -23.37 -12.86
CA ASP A 208 -4.10 -24.46 -12.83
C ASP A 208 -5.55 -24.01 -13.08
N GLY A 209 -5.77 -22.70 -13.21
CA GLY A 209 -7.08 -22.11 -13.49
C GLY A 209 -7.98 -21.97 -12.28
N GLU A 210 -7.49 -22.15 -11.05
CA GLU A 210 -8.24 -21.96 -9.81
C GLU A 210 -7.44 -21.15 -8.79
N PHE A 211 -8.07 -20.09 -8.23
CA PHE A 211 -7.55 -19.40 -7.05
C PHE A 211 -7.82 -20.22 -5.80
N CYS A 212 -6.81 -20.49 -4.99
CA CYS A 212 -6.95 -21.15 -3.70
C CYS A 212 -6.67 -20.17 -2.57
N ILE A 213 -7.70 -19.77 -1.82
CA ILE A 213 -7.63 -18.79 -0.74
C ILE A 213 -7.75 -19.54 0.60
N ARG A 214 -6.62 -19.83 1.25
CA ARG A 214 -6.56 -20.65 2.46
C ARG A 214 -7.17 -19.96 3.68
N THR A 215 -7.04 -18.65 3.78
CA THR A 215 -7.66 -17.82 4.83
C THR A 215 -9.17 -18.01 4.90
N LEU A 216 -9.80 -18.29 3.74
CA LEU A 216 -11.26 -18.46 3.62
C LEU A 216 -11.72 -19.92 3.64
N ARG A 217 -10.91 -20.85 4.14
CA ARG A 217 -11.31 -22.24 4.34
C ARG A 217 -12.51 -22.39 5.27
N LYS A 218 -13.15 -23.54 5.31
CA LYS A 218 -14.16 -23.85 6.33
C LYS A 218 -13.57 -23.69 7.74
N GLY A 219 -14.30 -23.00 8.61
CA GLY A 219 -13.80 -22.65 9.95
C GLY A 219 -12.59 -21.71 9.95
N GLY A 220 -12.27 -21.04 8.83
CA GLY A 220 -11.22 -20.03 8.71
C GLY A 220 -11.64 -18.65 9.20
N ALA A 221 -10.95 -17.62 8.75
CA ALA A 221 -11.17 -16.24 9.22
C ALA A 221 -12.50 -15.61 8.76
N PHE A 222 -13.16 -16.16 7.75
CA PHE A 222 -14.45 -15.68 7.28
C PHE A 222 -15.59 -16.48 7.96
N ASP A 223 -16.35 -15.80 8.79
CA ASP A 223 -17.50 -16.37 9.48
C ASP A 223 -18.74 -16.38 8.56
N GLY A 224 -19.43 -17.49 8.51
CA GLY A 224 -20.67 -17.62 7.74
C GLY A 224 -20.49 -18.28 6.37
N GLU A 225 -21.60 -18.29 5.64
CA GLU A 225 -21.70 -18.87 4.30
C GLU A 225 -21.24 -17.87 3.24
N ILE A 226 -20.42 -18.32 2.30
CA ILE A 226 -20.09 -17.55 1.09
C ILE A 226 -21.20 -17.84 0.07
N LYS A 227 -21.95 -16.81 -0.29
CA LYS A 227 -23.10 -16.92 -1.19
C LYS A 227 -22.74 -16.60 -2.64
N LYS A 228 -21.73 -15.77 -2.83
CA LYS A 228 -21.41 -15.24 -4.15
C LYS A 228 -19.94 -14.87 -4.24
N VAL A 229 -19.31 -15.22 -5.36
CA VAL A 229 -17.98 -14.78 -5.73
C VAL A 229 -18.03 -14.20 -7.13
N THR A 230 -17.48 -13.00 -7.30
CA THR A 230 -17.30 -12.34 -8.59
C THR A 230 -15.88 -11.82 -8.70
N MET A 231 -15.43 -11.49 -9.90
CA MET A 231 -14.15 -10.81 -10.11
C MET A 231 -14.42 -9.43 -10.70
N LEU A 232 -13.76 -8.39 -10.18
CA LEU A 232 -13.88 -7.05 -10.75
C LEU A 232 -13.35 -7.07 -12.18
N GLY A 233 -14.07 -6.39 -13.08
CA GLY A 233 -13.76 -6.39 -14.52
C GLY A 233 -14.19 -7.65 -15.28
N ASN A 234 -14.86 -8.61 -14.61
CA ASN A 234 -15.44 -9.77 -15.26
C ASN A 234 -16.96 -9.78 -15.06
N GLU A 235 -17.69 -10.18 -16.09
CA GLU A 235 -19.15 -10.31 -16.02
C GLU A 235 -19.55 -11.65 -15.37
N GLY A 236 -20.59 -11.59 -14.53
CA GLY A 236 -21.18 -12.77 -13.92
C GLY A 236 -20.48 -13.29 -12.67
N GLU A 237 -21.02 -14.38 -12.16
CA GLU A 237 -20.54 -15.07 -10.97
C GLU A 237 -19.52 -16.12 -11.35
N LEU A 238 -18.53 -16.32 -10.47
CA LEU A 238 -17.54 -17.37 -10.63
C LEU A 238 -17.98 -18.63 -9.88
N ALA A 239 -17.75 -19.78 -10.46
CA ALA A 239 -17.92 -21.05 -9.78
C ALA A 239 -16.90 -21.18 -8.65
N PHE A 240 -17.35 -21.58 -7.48
CA PHE A 240 -16.50 -21.76 -6.31
C PHE A 240 -16.96 -22.94 -5.46
N TYR A 241 -16.06 -23.46 -4.64
CA TYR A 241 -16.37 -24.40 -3.58
C TYR A 241 -15.43 -24.18 -2.39
N ARG A 242 -15.88 -24.50 -1.19
CA ARG A 242 -15.15 -24.27 0.05
C ARG A 242 -14.83 -25.60 0.73
N LYS A 243 -13.54 -25.83 1.01
CA LYS A 243 -13.03 -27.01 1.70
C LYS A 243 -12.38 -26.66 3.03
N GLU A 244 -11.88 -27.68 3.73
CA GLU A 244 -11.15 -27.52 5.01
C GLU A 244 -9.80 -26.84 4.83
N ASP A 245 -9.25 -26.81 3.62
CA ASP A 245 -7.93 -26.24 3.29
C ASP A 245 -8.00 -24.91 2.54
N GLY A 246 -9.17 -24.53 1.95
CA GLY A 246 -9.32 -23.26 1.23
C GLY A 246 -10.68 -23.02 0.62
N LEU A 247 -10.89 -21.78 0.17
CA LEU A 247 -11.90 -21.41 -0.80
C LEU A 247 -11.26 -21.49 -2.19
N TYR A 248 -11.83 -22.32 -3.05
CA TYR A 248 -11.40 -22.51 -4.43
C TYR A 248 -12.34 -21.76 -5.36
N VAL A 249 -11.80 -20.90 -6.20
CA VAL A 249 -12.57 -20.06 -7.13
C VAL A 249 -12.02 -20.29 -8.54
N LYS A 250 -12.88 -20.74 -9.45
CA LYS A 250 -12.50 -20.96 -10.84
C LYS A 250 -12.20 -19.63 -11.52
N ALA A 251 -11.00 -19.51 -12.06
CA ALA A 251 -10.61 -18.31 -12.81
C ALA A 251 -11.44 -18.17 -14.10
N PRO A 252 -11.84 -16.94 -14.47
CA PRO A 252 -12.51 -16.73 -15.75
C PRO A 252 -11.54 -16.99 -16.91
N LYS A 253 -12.10 -17.24 -18.11
CA LYS A 253 -11.29 -17.53 -19.31
C LYS A 253 -10.37 -16.38 -19.73
N LYS A 254 -10.74 -15.15 -19.42
CA LYS A 254 -10.01 -13.95 -19.82
C LYS A 254 -9.60 -13.17 -18.57
N LYS A 255 -8.33 -12.78 -18.51
CA LYS A 255 -7.83 -11.86 -17.48
C LYS A 255 -8.48 -10.49 -17.66
N PRO A 256 -9.00 -9.85 -16.61
CA PRO A 256 -9.60 -8.52 -16.70
C PRO A 256 -8.56 -7.38 -16.75
N CYS A 257 -7.35 -7.63 -16.27
CA CYS A 257 -6.22 -6.71 -16.25
C CYS A 257 -4.90 -7.52 -16.28
N ASP A 258 -3.77 -6.83 -16.23
CA ASP A 258 -2.45 -7.48 -16.35
C ASP A 258 -1.85 -7.89 -15.01
N CYS A 259 -2.23 -7.25 -13.91
CA CYS A 259 -1.74 -7.55 -12.57
C CYS A 259 -2.83 -7.37 -11.50
N ALA A 260 -2.63 -7.97 -10.33
CA ALA A 260 -3.44 -7.82 -9.13
C ALA A 260 -4.96 -7.98 -9.38
N TYR A 261 -5.41 -9.22 -9.38
CA TYR A 261 -6.79 -9.62 -9.71
C TYR A 261 -7.67 -9.60 -8.47
N VAL A 262 -8.83 -8.96 -8.53
CA VAL A 262 -9.69 -8.74 -7.36
C VAL A 262 -10.93 -9.62 -7.39
N LEU A 263 -10.99 -10.54 -6.44
CA LEU A 263 -12.17 -11.34 -6.14
C LEU A 263 -13.03 -10.62 -5.10
N LYS A 264 -14.32 -10.40 -5.41
CA LYS A 264 -15.31 -9.87 -4.49
C LYS A 264 -16.16 -11.01 -3.96
N ILE A 265 -16.20 -11.15 -2.65
CA ILE A 265 -16.81 -12.26 -1.91
C ILE A 265 -17.93 -11.70 -1.02
N LYS A 266 -19.10 -12.33 -1.08
CA LYS A 266 -20.29 -12.00 -0.27
C LYS A 266 -20.93 -13.25 0.34
#